data_cf3749df90fd8876f8dd98a49d2ba2d1
#
_entry.id   cf3749df90fd8876f8dd98a49d2ba2d1
#
_cell.length_a   1.000
_cell.length_b   1.000
_cell.length_c   1.000
_cell.angle_alpha   90.00
_cell.angle_beta   90.00
_cell.angle_gamma   90.00
#
_symmetry.space_group_name_H-M   'P 1'
#
loop_
_entity.id
_entity.type
_entity.pdbx_description
1 polymer ?
#
loop_
_entity_poly.entity_id
_entity_poly.type
_entity_poly.pdbx_seq_one_letter_code
_entity_poly.pdbx_strand_id
1 'polypeptide(L)'
;MLKGVANAFRIPELRGKILFTIGILLLYRLGAYLPAPGIPFKDMIDVGEKLSAGNGAIAVLNLFSGGGLSRVSVFSLGIMPYITAQIIMQMMQAVIPSLAEMAKEGEAGQRKITQYTRYVTIALALINAIGYLFLFRAQGINFSQMQGVSETLESIIVVLVLLTGAILIMWMGEVLTQRGIGNGMSLIIFVNIMAGLGPTDRKSTRLNSSHLAESR
;
A
#
# COMPACT_ATOMS: atom_id res chain seq x y z
N MET A 1 -28.36 8.28 -14.01
CA MET A 1 -26.95 7.87 -13.81
C MET A 1 -26.69 6.39 -14.12
N LEU A 2 -27.54 5.43 -13.73
CA LEU A 2 -27.39 3.99 -14.01
C LEU A 2 -27.36 3.63 -15.51
N LYS A 3 -28.10 4.34 -16.37
CA LYS A 3 -28.06 4.12 -17.84
C LYS A 3 -26.72 4.48 -18.48
N GLY A 4 -25.97 5.45 -17.91
CA GLY A 4 -24.62 5.79 -18.38
C GLY A 4 -23.59 4.71 -18.05
N VAL A 5 -23.67 4.11 -16.86
CA VAL A 5 -22.79 2.99 -16.45
C VAL A 5 -23.10 1.74 -17.28
N ALA A 6 -24.37 1.43 -17.52
CA ALA A 6 -24.77 0.30 -18.37
C ALA A 6 -24.31 0.48 -19.83
N ASN A 7 -24.31 1.69 -20.36
CA ASN A 7 -23.79 2.00 -21.71
C ASN A 7 -22.26 1.90 -21.78
N ALA A 8 -21.53 2.22 -20.70
CA ALA A 8 -20.08 2.07 -20.63
C ALA A 8 -19.64 0.61 -20.81
N PHE A 9 -20.41 -0.36 -20.30
CA PHE A 9 -20.14 -1.79 -20.50
C PHE A 9 -20.43 -2.30 -21.93
N ARG A 10 -21.15 -1.53 -22.76
CA ARG A 10 -21.42 -1.88 -24.16
C ARG A 10 -20.28 -1.54 -25.11
N ILE A 11 -19.35 -0.65 -24.70
CA ILE A 11 -18.20 -0.27 -25.53
C ILE A 11 -17.06 -1.27 -25.22
N PRO A 12 -16.59 -2.06 -26.21
CA PRO A 12 -15.60 -3.13 -26.00
C PRO A 12 -14.30 -2.63 -25.38
N GLU A 13 -13.82 -1.47 -25.80
CA GLU A 13 -12.57 -0.86 -25.30
C GLU A 13 -12.67 -0.48 -23.81
N LEU A 14 -13.82 0.10 -23.42
CA LEU A 14 -14.04 0.53 -22.05
C LEU A 14 -14.22 -0.67 -21.10
N ARG A 15 -14.92 -1.70 -21.58
CA ARG A 15 -15.06 -2.98 -20.87
C ARG A 15 -13.71 -3.62 -20.59
N GLY A 16 -12.79 -3.65 -21.58
CA GLY A 16 -11.44 -4.16 -21.42
C GLY A 16 -10.67 -3.41 -20.33
N LYS A 17 -10.72 -2.07 -20.33
CA LYS A 17 -10.06 -1.23 -19.33
C LYS A 17 -10.66 -1.43 -17.92
N ILE A 18 -11.99 -1.55 -17.80
CA ILE A 18 -12.67 -1.82 -16.53
C ILE A 18 -12.24 -3.18 -15.96
N LEU A 19 -12.30 -4.24 -16.77
CA LEU A 19 -11.91 -5.59 -16.35
C LEU A 19 -10.43 -5.65 -15.93
N PHE A 20 -9.57 -4.99 -16.68
CA PHE A 20 -8.15 -4.89 -16.35
C PHE A 20 -7.92 -4.17 -15.02
N THR A 21 -8.62 -3.04 -14.80
CA THR A 21 -8.57 -2.27 -13.55
C THR A 21 -9.00 -3.12 -12.36
N ILE A 22 -10.15 -3.80 -12.46
CA ILE A 22 -10.66 -4.69 -11.43
C ILE A 22 -9.68 -5.85 -11.18
N GLY A 23 -9.14 -6.46 -12.23
CA GLY A 23 -8.17 -7.56 -12.14
C GLY A 23 -6.91 -7.16 -11.36
N ILE A 24 -6.31 -6.02 -11.68
CA ILE A 24 -5.13 -5.50 -10.95
C ILE A 24 -5.47 -5.17 -9.49
N LEU A 25 -6.62 -4.55 -9.22
CA LEU A 25 -7.05 -4.22 -7.86
C LEU A 25 -7.31 -5.49 -7.03
N LEU A 26 -7.87 -6.54 -7.62
CA LEU A 26 -8.03 -7.85 -6.97
C LEU A 26 -6.67 -8.49 -6.67
N LEU A 27 -5.75 -8.45 -7.64
CA LEU A 27 -4.40 -8.99 -7.49
C LEU A 27 -3.64 -8.25 -6.37
N TYR A 28 -3.72 -6.92 -6.35
CA TYR A 28 -3.21 -6.10 -5.27
C TYR A 28 -3.82 -6.52 -3.91
N ARG A 29 -5.13 -6.72 -3.87
CA ARG A 29 -5.83 -7.10 -2.65
C ARG A 29 -5.39 -8.47 -2.13
N LEU A 30 -5.21 -9.44 -3.02
CA LEU A 30 -4.66 -10.76 -2.66
C LEU A 30 -3.25 -10.64 -2.09
N GLY A 31 -2.39 -9.82 -2.69
CA GLY A 31 -1.04 -9.57 -2.19
C GLY A 31 -0.99 -8.91 -0.81
N ALA A 32 -1.98 -8.08 -0.48
CA ALA A 32 -2.10 -7.48 0.86
C ALA A 32 -2.44 -8.49 1.97
N TYR A 33 -2.90 -9.70 1.62
CA TYR A 33 -3.12 -10.81 2.55
C TYR A 33 -1.92 -11.76 2.65
N LEU A 34 -0.93 -11.67 1.75
CA LEU A 34 0.26 -12.51 1.81
C LEU A 34 1.17 -12.04 2.94
N PRO A 35 1.38 -12.87 3.98
CA PRO A 35 2.27 -12.51 5.08
C PRO A 35 3.72 -12.45 4.61
N ALA A 36 4.52 -11.59 5.24
CA ALA A 36 5.96 -11.59 5.03
C ALA A 36 6.57 -12.90 5.59
N PRO A 37 7.52 -13.52 4.89
CA PRO A 37 8.16 -14.75 5.34
C PRO A 37 8.90 -14.53 6.67
N GLY A 38 8.94 -15.58 7.51
CA GLY A 38 9.65 -15.56 8.79
C GLY A 38 8.83 -15.06 9.97
N ILE A 39 7.53 -14.80 9.83
CA ILE A 39 6.68 -14.32 10.91
C ILE A 39 5.64 -15.38 11.27
N PRO A 40 5.55 -15.81 12.56
CA PRO A 40 4.53 -16.72 13.01
C PRO A 40 3.13 -16.11 12.88
N PHE A 41 2.16 -16.93 12.45
CA PHE A 41 0.78 -16.47 12.29
C PHE A 41 0.15 -15.98 13.62
N LYS A 42 0.58 -16.52 14.75
CA LYS A 42 0.14 -16.07 16.08
C LYS A 42 0.58 -14.64 16.37
N ASP A 43 1.83 -14.31 16.09
CA ASP A 43 2.39 -12.99 16.37
C ASP A 43 1.74 -11.90 15.50
N MET A 44 1.27 -12.28 14.30
CA MET A 44 0.51 -11.37 13.42
C MET A 44 -0.81 -10.88 14.03
N ILE A 45 -1.53 -11.76 14.73
CA ILE A 45 -2.82 -11.41 15.36
C ILE A 45 -2.58 -10.45 16.52
N ASP A 46 -1.63 -10.77 17.39
CA ASP A 46 -1.29 -9.97 18.57
C ASP A 46 -0.76 -8.58 18.17
N VAL A 47 0.06 -8.52 17.13
CA VAL A 47 0.58 -7.26 16.58
C VAL A 47 -0.51 -6.46 15.89
N GLY A 48 -1.40 -7.12 15.15
CA GLY A 48 -2.56 -6.49 14.53
C GLY A 48 -3.44 -5.78 15.56
N GLU A 49 -3.66 -6.37 16.72
CA GLU A 49 -4.42 -5.77 17.83
C GLU A 49 -3.65 -4.60 18.47
N LYS A 50 -2.37 -4.77 18.78
CA LYS A 50 -1.52 -3.73 19.35
C LYS A 50 -1.36 -2.52 18.43
N LEU A 51 -1.16 -2.74 17.13
CA LEU A 51 -1.07 -1.68 16.12
C LEU A 51 -2.40 -0.98 15.89
N SER A 52 -3.52 -1.71 16.01
CA SER A 52 -4.87 -1.14 15.89
C SER A 52 -5.29 -0.35 17.13
N ALA A 53 -4.81 -0.74 18.32
CA ALA A 53 -5.04 -0.06 19.59
C ALA A 53 -4.03 1.08 19.87
N GLY A 54 -2.96 1.16 19.07
CA GLY A 54 -1.88 2.13 19.21
C GLY A 54 -2.23 3.54 18.73
N ASN A 55 -1.23 4.42 18.74
CA ASN A 55 -1.33 5.83 18.37
C ASN A 55 -2.03 6.02 17.02
N GLY A 56 -2.88 7.06 16.90
CA GLY A 56 -3.64 7.37 15.69
C GLY A 56 -2.83 7.45 14.40
N ALA A 57 -1.52 7.80 14.48
CA ALA A 57 -0.60 7.80 13.35
C ALA A 57 -0.42 6.39 12.74
N ILE A 58 -0.27 5.36 13.59
CA ILE A 58 -0.12 3.96 13.12
C ILE A 58 -1.44 3.47 12.49
N ALA A 59 -2.58 3.86 13.05
CA ALA A 59 -3.89 3.54 12.48
C ALA A 59 -4.05 4.15 11.07
N VAL A 60 -3.61 5.38 10.86
CA VAL A 60 -3.61 6.04 9.55
C VAL A 60 -2.70 5.31 8.57
N LEU A 61 -1.47 4.96 8.97
CA LEU A 61 -0.56 4.16 8.12
C LEU A 61 -1.16 2.80 7.75
N ASN A 62 -1.82 2.14 8.69
CA ASN A 62 -2.51 0.88 8.45
C ASN A 62 -3.67 1.03 7.46
N LEU A 63 -4.41 2.15 7.53
CA LEU A 63 -5.47 2.48 6.59
C LEU A 63 -4.92 2.61 5.16
N PHE A 64 -3.81 3.36 4.98
CA PHE A 64 -3.17 3.55 3.67
C PHE A 64 -2.53 2.27 3.12
N SER A 65 -2.11 1.33 3.97
CA SER A 65 -1.64 0.02 3.55
C SER A 65 -2.78 -0.98 3.29
N GLY A 66 -4.05 -0.57 3.49
CA GLY A 66 -5.21 -1.43 3.34
C GLY A 66 -5.29 -2.57 4.36
N GLY A 67 -4.76 -2.36 5.57
CA GLY A 67 -4.64 -3.35 6.62
C GLY A 67 -3.42 -4.26 6.49
N GLY A 68 -2.53 -3.99 5.54
CA GLY A 68 -1.31 -4.75 5.33
C GLY A 68 -0.30 -4.61 6.48
N LEU A 69 -0.26 -3.43 7.12
CA LEU A 69 0.63 -3.17 8.23
C LEU A 69 0.29 -4.04 9.45
N SER A 70 -0.98 -4.13 9.83
CA SER A 70 -1.43 -4.96 10.96
C SER A 70 -1.29 -6.46 10.71
N ARG A 71 -1.15 -6.88 9.46
CA ARG A 71 -0.91 -8.28 9.06
C ARG A 71 0.54 -8.58 8.76
N VAL A 72 1.42 -7.60 8.87
CA VAL A 72 2.83 -7.69 8.49
C VAL A 72 2.97 -8.34 7.10
N SER A 73 2.17 -7.87 6.16
CA SER A 73 2.13 -8.41 4.81
C SER A 73 3.31 -7.91 3.96
N VAL A 74 3.55 -8.57 2.84
CA VAL A 74 4.53 -8.10 1.83
C VAL A 74 4.25 -6.66 1.41
N PHE A 75 2.97 -6.25 1.41
CA PHE A 75 2.52 -4.90 1.06
C PHE A 75 2.35 -3.95 2.25
N SER A 76 2.98 -4.24 3.40
CA SER A 76 2.89 -3.41 4.62
C SER A 76 3.31 -1.95 4.42
N LEU A 77 4.31 -1.68 3.57
CA LEU A 77 4.70 -0.31 3.22
C LEU A 77 3.61 0.43 2.45
N GLY A 78 2.71 -0.29 1.79
CA GLY A 78 1.67 0.29 0.97
C GLY A 78 2.21 1.18 -0.15
N ILE A 79 1.43 2.18 -0.52
CA ILE A 79 1.75 3.12 -1.61
C ILE A 79 2.49 4.38 -1.12
N MET A 80 2.68 4.54 0.21
CA MET A 80 3.23 5.76 0.82
C MET A 80 4.59 6.18 0.26
N PRO A 81 5.60 5.29 0.07
CA PRO A 81 6.89 5.69 -0.48
C PRO A 81 6.77 6.34 -1.86
N TYR A 82 5.87 5.82 -2.70
CA TYR A 82 5.65 6.35 -4.04
C TYR A 82 4.96 7.71 -4.03
N ILE A 83 3.92 7.89 -3.19
CA ILE A 83 3.23 9.19 -3.06
C ILE A 83 4.23 10.26 -2.59
N THR A 84 5.02 9.95 -1.58
CA THR A 84 6.06 10.86 -1.08
C THR A 84 7.06 11.21 -2.17
N ALA A 85 7.53 10.22 -2.93
CA ALA A 85 8.42 10.44 -4.07
C ALA A 85 7.80 11.35 -5.15
N GLN A 86 6.53 11.15 -5.47
CA GLN A 86 5.81 12.02 -6.41
C GLN A 86 5.73 13.47 -5.92
N ILE A 87 5.40 13.68 -4.66
CA ILE A 87 5.33 15.02 -4.07
C ILE A 87 6.72 15.67 -4.11
N ILE A 88 7.77 14.95 -3.72
CA ILE A 88 9.14 15.44 -3.79
C ILE A 88 9.49 15.83 -5.23
N MET A 89 9.20 14.98 -6.21
CA MET A 89 9.50 15.27 -7.62
C MET A 89 8.71 16.46 -8.15
N GLN A 90 7.46 16.64 -7.74
CA GLN A 90 6.67 17.82 -8.11
C GLN A 90 7.27 19.11 -7.51
N MET A 91 7.71 19.06 -6.25
CA MET A 91 8.40 20.20 -5.62
C MET A 91 9.74 20.49 -6.29
N MET A 92 10.51 19.46 -6.63
CA MET A 92 11.78 19.60 -7.33
C MET A 92 11.62 20.24 -8.72
N GLN A 93 10.54 19.92 -9.46
CA GLN A 93 10.22 20.57 -10.72
C GLN A 93 9.93 22.07 -10.58
N ALA A 94 9.41 22.52 -9.44
CA ALA A 94 9.18 23.94 -9.18
C ALA A 94 10.48 24.69 -8.85
N VAL A 95 11.47 24.03 -8.26
CA VAL A 95 12.72 24.62 -7.77
C VAL A 95 13.86 24.50 -8.78
N ILE A 96 13.96 23.39 -9.50
CA ILE A 96 15.07 23.10 -10.41
C ILE A 96 14.66 23.39 -11.86
N PRO A 97 15.24 24.44 -12.50
CA PRO A 97 14.87 24.86 -13.86
C PRO A 97 14.98 23.72 -14.90
N SER A 98 16.01 22.89 -14.83
CA SER A 98 16.23 21.79 -15.76
C SER A 98 15.13 20.72 -15.69
N LEU A 99 14.55 20.47 -14.51
CA LEU A 99 13.40 19.56 -14.36
C LEU A 99 12.12 20.24 -14.86
N ALA A 100 11.98 21.56 -14.67
CA ALA A 100 10.85 22.32 -15.21
C ALA A 100 10.85 22.34 -16.75
N GLU A 101 12.01 22.48 -17.38
CA GLU A 101 12.17 22.39 -18.85
C GLU A 101 11.83 20.99 -19.34
N MET A 102 12.36 19.96 -18.68
CA MET A 102 12.03 18.56 -18.99
C MET A 102 10.52 18.27 -18.91
N ALA A 103 9.83 18.87 -17.91
CA ALA A 103 8.36 18.73 -17.79
C ALA A 103 7.62 19.36 -18.98
N LYS A 104 8.20 20.37 -19.64
CA LYS A 104 7.64 21.05 -20.83
C LYS A 104 7.92 20.29 -22.13
N GLU A 105 8.86 19.35 -22.17
CA GLU A 105 9.20 18.51 -23.34
C GLU A 105 8.07 17.52 -23.74
N GLY A 106 6.93 17.54 -23.05
CA GLY A 106 5.79 16.65 -23.34
C GLY A 106 6.01 15.22 -22.86
N GLU A 107 5.57 14.22 -23.66
CA GLU A 107 5.65 12.81 -23.24
C GLU A 107 7.08 12.29 -22.98
N ALA A 108 8.05 12.74 -23.75
CA ALA A 108 9.44 12.32 -23.59
C ALA A 108 10.02 12.79 -22.24
N GLY A 109 9.75 14.03 -21.87
CA GLY A 109 10.13 14.58 -20.57
C GLY A 109 9.42 13.92 -19.41
N GLN A 110 8.11 13.68 -19.53
CA GLN A 110 7.32 12.99 -18.51
C GLN A 110 7.82 11.55 -18.26
N ARG A 111 8.26 10.84 -19.27
CA ARG A 111 8.87 9.51 -19.11
C ARG A 111 10.16 9.57 -18.28
N LYS A 112 11.02 10.57 -18.50
CA LYS A 112 12.24 10.78 -17.70
C LYS A 112 11.90 11.12 -16.25
N ILE A 113 10.96 12.03 -16.02
CA ILE A 113 10.48 12.39 -14.68
C ILE A 113 9.93 11.17 -13.94
N THR A 114 9.14 10.34 -14.60
CA THR A 114 8.65 9.08 -14.03
C THR A 114 9.80 8.14 -13.65
N GLN A 115 10.85 8.05 -14.45
CA GLN A 115 12.04 7.26 -14.09
C GLN A 115 12.74 7.81 -12.84
N TYR A 116 12.92 9.11 -12.71
CA TYR A 116 13.48 9.71 -11.50
C TYR A 116 12.60 9.45 -10.27
N THR A 117 11.27 9.56 -10.44
CA THR A 117 10.31 9.23 -9.39
C THR A 117 10.48 7.78 -8.92
N ARG A 118 10.71 6.82 -9.82
CA ARG A 118 10.96 5.41 -9.45
C ARG A 118 12.23 5.26 -8.61
N TYR A 119 13.34 5.90 -8.98
CA TYR A 119 14.58 5.85 -8.20
C TYR A 119 14.39 6.44 -6.79
N VAL A 120 13.74 7.59 -6.70
CA VAL A 120 13.42 8.22 -5.40
C VAL A 120 12.50 7.32 -4.59
N THR A 121 11.51 6.67 -5.22
CA THR A 121 10.61 5.73 -4.55
C THR A 121 11.37 4.54 -3.96
N ILE A 122 12.30 3.95 -4.70
CA ILE A 122 13.11 2.81 -4.21
C ILE A 122 13.95 3.22 -3.01
N ALA A 123 14.60 4.39 -3.07
CA ALA A 123 15.38 4.90 -1.96
C ALA A 123 14.52 5.14 -0.70
N LEU A 124 13.37 5.80 -0.86
CA LEU A 124 12.42 6.03 0.23
C LEU A 124 11.81 4.73 0.76
N ALA A 125 11.49 3.78 -0.11
CA ALA A 125 10.97 2.48 0.28
C ALA A 125 11.99 1.70 1.11
N LEU A 126 13.28 1.77 0.78
CA LEU A 126 14.35 1.15 1.55
C LEU A 126 14.45 1.75 2.97
N ILE A 127 14.44 3.08 3.08
CA ILE A 127 14.46 3.78 4.37
C ILE A 127 13.24 3.39 5.21
N ASN A 128 12.05 3.40 4.60
CA ASN A 128 10.81 3.02 5.27
C ASN A 128 10.82 1.54 5.67
N ALA A 129 11.34 0.62 4.84
CA ALA A 129 11.43 -0.80 5.16
C ALA A 129 12.29 -1.05 6.41
N ILE A 130 13.41 -0.33 6.53
CA ILE A 130 14.26 -0.38 7.72
C ILE A 130 13.48 0.18 8.93
N GLY A 131 12.78 1.30 8.79
CA GLY A 131 11.93 1.85 9.84
C GLY A 131 10.85 0.89 10.32
N TYR A 132 10.17 0.19 9.40
CA TYR A 132 9.18 -0.82 9.75
C TYR A 132 9.79 -2.05 10.42
N LEU A 133 11.00 -2.47 10.05
CA LEU A 133 11.70 -3.53 10.75
C LEU A 133 11.89 -3.18 12.24
N PHE A 134 12.34 -1.95 12.53
CA PHE A 134 12.47 -1.48 13.92
C PHE A 134 11.11 -1.38 14.63
N LEU A 135 10.07 -0.90 13.94
CA LEU A 135 8.72 -0.84 14.48
C LEU A 135 8.23 -2.23 14.88
N PHE A 136 8.39 -3.22 14.02
CA PHE A 136 7.96 -4.59 14.28
C PHE A 136 8.72 -5.22 15.45
N ARG A 137 10.03 -5.01 15.53
CA ARG A 137 10.84 -5.44 16.69
C ARG A 137 10.40 -4.79 18.00
N ALA A 138 10.10 -3.49 17.97
CA ALA A 138 9.60 -2.77 19.13
C ALA A 138 8.24 -3.28 19.63
N GLN A 139 7.42 -3.87 18.74
CA GLN A 139 6.15 -4.52 19.09
C GLN A 139 6.32 -5.97 19.57
N GLY A 140 7.54 -6.48 19.64
CA GLY A 140 7.85 -7.82 20.15
C GLY A 140 7.76 -8.92 19.08
N ILE A 141 7.77 -8.57 17.80
CA ILE A 141 7.87 -9.57 16.73
C ILE A 141 9.29 -10.10 16.68
N ASN A 142 9.44 -11.38 17.00
CA ASN A 142 10.69 -12.10 16.83
C ASN A 142 10.66 -12.81 15.48
N PHE A 143 11.52 -12.38 14.55
CA PHE A 143 11.66 -12.99 13.22
C PHE A 143 12.41 -14.34 13.25
N SER A 144 12.67 -14.93 14.42
CA SER A 144 13.55 -16.08 14.65
C SER A 144 12.97 -17.45 14.25
N GLN A 145 12.03 -17.52 13.31
CA GLN A 145 11.47 -18.80 12.86
C GLN A 145 12.15 -19.43 11.64
N MET A 146 13.11 -18.76 11.03
CA MET A 146 13.93 -19.41 10.00
C MET A 146 15.04 -20.23 10.69
N GLN A 147 14.74 -21.51 11.01
CA GLN A 147 15.73 -22.42 11.62
C GLN A 147 17.03 -22.44 10.80
N GLY A 148 18.12 -22.06 11.44
CA GLY A 148 19.46 -22.08 10.85
C GLY A 148 19.92 -20.78 10.16
N VAL A 149 19.14 -19.70 10.22
CA VAL A 149 19.51 -18.39 9.66
C VAL A 149 19.93 -17.45 10.78
N SER A 150 21.00 -16.67 10.57
CA SER A 150 21.43 -15.67 11.55
C SER A 150 20.42 -14.50 11.60
N GLU A 151 20.25 -13.90 12.77
CA GLU A 151 19.31 -12.78 13.01
C GLU A 151 19.50 -11.61 12.04
N THR A 152 20.74 -11.39 11.60
CA THR A 152 21.08 -10.36 10.60
C THR A 152 20.54 -10.70 9.22
N LEU A 153 20.66 -11.97 8.79
CA LEU A 153 20.15 -12.43 7.50
C LEU A 153 18.62 -12.39 7.44
N GLU A 154 17.93 -12.75 8.53
CA GLU A 154 16.47 -12.62 8.64
C GLU A 154 16.02 -11.19 8.47
N SER A 155 16.70 -10.24 9.12
CA SER A 155 16.41 -8.81 8.99
C SER A 155 16.57 -8.31 7.56
N ILE A 156 17.63 -8.75 6.87
CA ILE A 156 17.88 -8.41 5.46
C ILE A 156 16.77 -8.98 4.57
N ILE A 157 16.36 -10.22 4.79
CA ILE A 157 15.27 -10.86 4.02
C ILE A 157 13.97 -10.09 4.19
N VAL A 158 13.60 -9.72 5.41
CA VAL A 158 12.37 -8.95 5.69
C VAL A 158 12.41 -7.60 4.99
N VAL A 159 13.52 -6.87 5.08
CA VAL A 159 13.69 -5.57 4.39
C VAL A 159 13.57 -5.74 2.88
N LEU A 160 14.20 -6.76 2.29
CA LEU A 160 14.12 -7.05 0.85
C LEU A 160 12.69 -7.41 0.42
N VAL A 161 11.96 -8.18 1.21
CA VAL A 161 10.58 -8.56 0.93
C VAL A 161 9.68 -7.31 0.97
N LEU A 162 9.79 -6.48 1.99
CA LEU A 162 9.03 -5.23 2.10
C LEU A 162 9.35 -4.27 0.95
N LEU A 163 10.63 -4.13 0.60
CA LEU A 163 11.09 -3.32 -0.53
C LEU A 163 10.51 -3.83 -1.84
N THR A 164 10.56 -5.15 -2.08
CA THR A 164 9.98 -5.79 -3.27
C THR A 164 8.48 -5.54 -3.34
N GLY A 165 7.78 -5.65 -2.23
CA GLY A 165 6.35 -5.32 -2.14
C GLY A 165 6.04 -3.89 -2.55
N ALA A 166 6.80 -2.91 -2.07
CA ALA A 166 6.64 -1.51 -2.45
C ALA A 166 6.89 -1.27 -3.94
N ILE A 167 7.92 -1.90 -4.52
CA ILE A 167 8.24 -1.82 -5.95
C ILE A 167 7.11 -2.45 -6.78
N LEU A 168 6.56 -3.58 -6.35
CA LEU A 168 5.42 -4.21 -7.02
C LEU A 168 4.18 -3.31 -7.01
N ILE A 169 3.86 -2.69 -5.87
CA ILE A 169 2.73 -1.74 -5.77
C ILE A 169 2.95 -0.55 -6.71
N MET A 170 4.14 0.02 -6.73
CA MET A 170 4.50 1.11 -7.64
C MET A 170 4.27 0.68 -9.10
N TRP A 171 4.79 -0.48 -9.50
CA TRP A 171 4.61 -1.00 -10.85
C TRP A 171 3.13 -1.25 -11.20
N MET A 172 2.38 -1.86 -10.27
CA MET A 172 0.93 -2.09 -10.45
C MET A 172 0.17 -0.79 -10.65
N GLY A 173 0.47 0.25 -9.86
CA GLY A 173 -0.15 1.56 -9.97
C GLY A 173 0.17 2.27 -11.29
N GLU A 174 1.42 2.16 -11.78
CA GLU A 174 1.82 2.70 -13.07
C GLU A 174 1.13 1.97 -14.24
N VAL A 175 1.11 0.65 -14.23
CA VAL A 175 0.42 -0.16 -15.25
C VAL A 175 -1.08 0.15 -15.25
N LEU A 176 -1.66 0.34 -14.06
CA LEU A 176 -3.06 0.70 -13.91
C LEU A 176 -3.35 2.09 -14.50
N THR A 177 -2.44 3.06 -14.32
CA THR A 177 -2.54 4.39 -14.92
C THR A 177 -2.41 4.37 -16.44
N GLN A 178 -1.54 3.50 -16.97
CA GLN A 178 -1.29 3.42 -18.42
C GLN A 178 -2.38 2.64 -19.19
N ARG A 179 -2.92 1.58 -18.61
CA ARG A 179 -3.83 0.65 -19.30
C ARG A 179 -5.23 0.59 -18.69
N GLY A 180 -5.40 1.10 -17.48
CA GLY A 180 -6.67 1.12 -16.75
C GLY A 180 -7.50 2.38 -17.01
N ILE A 181 -8.35 2.71 -16.04
CA ILE A 181 -9.21 3.89 -16.06
C ILE A 181 -8.69 4.89 -15.03
N GLY A 182 -8.35 6.10 -15.47
CA GLY A 182 -7.94 7.19 -14.61
C GLY A 182 -6.57 7.00 -13.97
N ASN A 183 -6.35 7.60 -12.79
CA ASN A 183 -5.09 7.49 -12.06
C ASN A 183 -5.05 6.21 -11.22
N GLY A 184 -4.20 5.25 -11.60
CA GLY A 184 -4.10 3.95 -10.93
C GLY A 184 -3.70 4.04 -9.46
N MET A 185 -2.86 5.02 -9.11
CA MET A 185 -2.44 5.24 -7.72
C MET A 185 -3.60 5.68 -6.83
N SER A 186 -4.42 6.62 -7.34
CA SER A 186 -5.63 7.09 -6.62
C SER A 186 -6.63 5.96 -6.42
N LEU A 187 -6.76 5.04 -7.39
CA LEU A 187 -7.63 3.88 -7.27
C LEU A 187 -7.14 2.89 -6.20
N ILE A 188 -5.82 2.65 -6.12
CA ILE A 188 -5.24 1.79 -5.07
C ILE A 188 -5.49 2.40 -3.68
N ILE A 189 -5.28 3.72 -3.54
CA ILE A 189 -5.55 4.43 -2.27
C ILE A 189 -7.02 4.31 -1.90
N PHE A 190 -7.91 4.56 -2.85
CA PHE A 190 -9.36 4.45 -2.62
C PHE A 190 -9.77 3.06 -2.13
N VAL A 191 -9.28 2.01 -2.80
CA VAL A 191 -9.55 0.62 -2.40
C VAL A 191 -9.00 0.31 -1.01
N ASN A 192 -7.81 0.86 -0.65
CA ASN A 192 -7.23 0.69 0.68
C ASN A 192 -8.09 1.32 1.76
N ILE A 193 -8.51 2.56 1.56
CA ILE A 193 -9.37 3.29 2.51
C ILE A 193 -10.70 2.57 2.68
N MET A 194 -11.36 2.21 1.58
CA MET A 194 -12.64 1.49 1.62
C MET A 194 -12.53 0.16 2.35
N ALA A 195 -11.45 -0.55 2.13
CA ALA A 195 -11.21 -1.83 2.80
C ALA A 195 -10.86 -1.69 4.28
N GLY A 196 -10.19 -0.61 4.67
CA GLY A 196 -9.86 -0.31 6.06
C GLY A 196 -11.07 0.14 6.89
N LEU A 197 -12.05 0.80 6.26
CA LEU A 197 -13.28 1.26 6.94
C LEU A 197 -14.25 0.10 7.23
N GLY A 198 -14.29 -0.93 6.39
CA GLY A 198 -15.25 -2.03 6.51
C GLY A 198 -15.21 -2.85 7.82
N PRO A 199 -14.07 -3.12 8.45
CA PRO A 199 -14.00 -3.84 9.73
C PRO A 199 -14.41 -3.03 10.96
N THR A 200 -14.30 -1.69 10.90
CA THR A 200 -14.51 -0.80 12.05
C THR A 200 -15.99 -0.74 12.44
N ASP A 201 -16.90 -0.76 11.47
CA ASP A 201 -18.34 -0.72 11.73
C ASP A 201 -18.87 -1.97 12.45
N ARG A 202 -18.25 -3.14 12.19
CA ARG A 202 -18.68 -4.39 12.86
C ARG A 202 -18.30 -4.46 14.34
N LYS A 203 -17.20 -3.82 14.76
CA LYS A 203 -16.81 -3.77 16.18
C LYS A 203 -17.66 -2.78 16.97
N SER A 204 -17.95 -1.61 16.40
CA SER A 204 -18.79 -0.59 17.06
C SER A 204 -20.24 -1.06 17.25
N THR A 205 -20.79 -1.78 16.28
CA THR A 205 -22.16 -2.33 16.37
C THR A 205 -22.27 -3.44 17.43
N ARG A 206 -21.22 -4.25 17.62
CA ARG A 206 -21.21 -5.30 18.66
C ARG A 206 -21.04 -4.74 20.06
N LEU A 207 -20.22 -3.70 20.26
CA LEU A 207 -20.07 -3.04 21.56
C LEU A 207 -21.35 -2.33 21.99
N ASN A 208 -22.05 -1.71 21.05
CA ASN A 208 -23.31 -1.03 21.35
C ASN A 208 -24.46 -2.02 21.70
N SER A 209 -24.44 -3.21 21.12
CA SER A 209 -25.43 -4.25 21.44
C SER A 209 -25.16 -4.95 22.78
N SER A 210 -23.91 -5.06 23.22
CA SER A 210 -23.57 -5.62 24.55
C SER A 210 -23.95 -4.69 25.69
N HIS A 211 -23.74 -3.37 25.55
CA HIS A 211 -24.15 -2.39 26.55
C HIS A 211 -25.67 -2.25 26.70
N LEU A 212 -26.42 -2.49 25.62
CA LEU A 212 -27.89 -2.51 25.65
C LEU A 212 -28.47 -3.80 26.27
N ALA A 213 -27.69 -4.90 26.24
CA ALA A 213 -28.10 -6.17 26.87
C ALA A 213 -27.80 -6.19 28.38
N GLU A 214 -26.81 -5.42 28.82
CA GLU A 214 -26.40 -5.35 30.22
C GLU A 214 -27.25 -4.36 31.06
N SER A 215 -28.04 -3.50 30.41
CA SER A 215 -28.92 -2.50 31.03
C SER A 215 -30.38 -2.95 31.16
N ARG A 216 -30.66 -4.24 31.02
CA ARG A 216 -31.96 -4.89 31.29
C ARG A 216 -31.81 -5.96 32.37
#